data_35d6484d2ea049ee26ab1868d1b2ff45
#
_entry.id   35d6484d2ea049ee26ab1868d1b2ff45
#
_cell.length_a   1.000
_cell.length_b   1.000
_cell.length_c   1.000
_cell.angle_alpha   90.00
_cell.angle_beta   90.00
_cell.angle_gamma   90.00
#
_symmetry.space_group_name_H-M   'P 1'
#
loop_
_entity.id
_entity.type
_entity.pdbx_description
1 polymer ?
#
loop_
_entity_poly.entity_id
_entity_poly.type
_entity_poly.pdbx_seq_one_letter_code
_entity_poly.pdbx_strand_id
1 'polypeptide(L)'
;MSTDRDGKKLVRSPSGLRMLPENRSLSSPFGLEEPQWVPDKECPRCMQCETKFDFITRKHHCRRCGKCFCDKCCSKKVPLPRMCFVDPVRQCAECSLISQKETEFYDRQLKVLMTGATFSITHGSSEKSETVVCRLSNNHRYLFLDGENHYEIEVSQISTIQILTEGLTPGEKDIHTYTSLLESQYGTEGGNSRAIGMLLQYKKPGSEDLIQMKFTTSEDFTSNKMMSTSWLAAIHKATKLLYESREQ
;
A
#
# COMPACT_ATOMS: atom_id res chain seq x y z
N MET A 1 6.53 10.35 26.02
CA MET A 1 5.46 9.36 25.79
C MET A 1 4.19 10.12 25.49
N SER A 2 3.97 10.46 24.23
CA SER A 2 2.71 11.08 23.78
C SER A 2 1.82 9.96 23.26
N THR A 3 0.83 9.57 24.06
CA THR A 3 -0.25 8.69 23.60
C THR A 3 -1.21 9.55 22.77
N ASP A 4 -0.82 9.88 21.55
CA ASP A 4 -1.76 10.38 20.57
C ASP A 4 -2.75 9.24 20.28
N ARG A 5 -3.90 9.29 20.96
CA ARG A 5 -5.05 8.49 20.60
C ARG A 5 -5.50 9.00 19.24
N ASP A 6 -5.13 8.28 18.19
CA ASP A 6 -5.62 8.51 16.82
C ASP A 6 -7.15 8.37 16.82
N GLY A 7 -7.85 9.45 17.23
CA GLY A 7 -9.29 9.51 17.24
C GLY A 7 -9.82 9.30 15.83
N LYS A 8 -10.71 8.32 15.64
CA LYS A 8 -11.43 8.10 14.39
C LYS A 8 -12.88 8.47 14.57
N LYS A 9 -13.43 9.17 13.57
CA LYS A 9 -14.85 9.52 13.54
C LYS A 9 -15.58 8.86 12.39
N LEU A 10 -16.84 8.52 12.65
CA LEU A 10 -17.74 7.99 11.66
C LEU A 10 -18.37 9.14 10.87
N VAL A 11 -18.14 9.17 9.57
CA VAL A 11 -18.67 10.21 8.67
C VAL A 11 -19.63 9.57 7.66
N ARG A 12 -20.83 10.14 7.54
CA ARG A 12 -21.81 9.75 6.52
C ARG A 12 -21.74 10.74 5.36
N SER A 13 -21.55 10.22 4.15
CA SER A 13 -21.59 10.98 2.90
C SER A 13 -22.57 10.33 1.92
N PRO A 14 -22.94 10.98 0.81
CA PRO A 14 -23.72 10.35 -0.25
C PRO A 14 -23.11 9.07 -0.82
N SER A 15 -21.77 8.94 -0.75
CA SER A 15 -21.03 7.76 -1.20
C SER A 15 -21.16 6.57 -0.26
N GLY A 16 -21.40 6.79 1.04
CA GLY A 16 -21.50 5.75 2.07
C GLY A 16 -20.97 6.17 3.43
N LEU A 17 -20.79 5.20 4.31
CA LEU A 17 -20.32 5.37 5.67
C LEU A 17 -18.81 5.15 5.72
N ARG A 18 -18.05 6.11 6.26
CA ARG A 18 -16.57 6.09 6.30
C ARG A 18 -16.06 6.31 7.72
N MET A 19 -14.98 5.60 8.07
CA MET A 19 -14.25 5.78 9.32
C MET A 19 -12.99 6.60 9.06
N LEU A 20 -13.03 7.90 9.31
CA LEU A 20 -11.93 8.81 9.02
C LEU A 20 -11.20 9.21 10.30
N PRO A 21 -9.87 9.49 10.25
CA PRO A 21 -9.18 10.09 11.37
C PRO A 21 -9.76 11.48 11.64
N GLU A 22 -9.85 11.87 12.91
CA GLU A 22 -10.32 13.21 13.32
C GLU A 22 -9.40 14.30 12.76
N ASN A 23 -8.10 14.05 12.79
CA ASN A 23 -7.11 14.88 12.14
C ASN A 23 -6.71 14.26 10.79
N ARG A 24 -6.99 14.95 9.68
CA ARG A 24 -6.66 14.50 8.32
C ARG A 24 -5.16 14.30 8.10
N SER A 25 -4.30 15.04 8.82
CA SER A 25 -2.85 14.85 8.75
C SER A 25 -2.40 13.47 9.25
N LEU A 26 -3.27 12.75 9.97
CA LEU A 26 -3.04 11.40 10.47
C LEU A 26 -3.59 10.30 9.55
N SER A 27 -3.99 10.64 8.33
CA SER A 27 -4.43 9.65 7.34
C SER A 27 -3.32 8.68 6.96
N SER A 28 -3.68 7.42 6.72
CA SER A 28 -2.73 6.42 6.22
C SER A 28 -2.15 6.86 4.86
N PRO A 29 -0.83 6.73 4.66
CA PRO A 29 -0.19 7.08 3.38
C PRO A 29 -0.60 6.15 2.23
N PHE A 30 -1.24 5.02 2.53
CA PHE A 30 -1.81 4.09 1.55
C PHE A 30 -3.25 4.42 1.17
N GLY A 31 -3.83 5.48 1.76
CA GLY A 31 -5.20 5.92 1.51
C GLY A 31 -5.38 6.45 0.09
N LEU A 32 -6.63 6.50 -0.34
CA LEU A 32 -7.07 7.19 -1.55
C LEU A 32 -8.08 8.26 -1.17
N GLU A 33 -8.04 9.39 -1.85
CA GLU A 33 -9.08 10.40 -1.72
C GLU A 33 -10.35 9.98 -2.47
N GLU A 34 -11.49 10.55 -2.06
CA GLU A 34 -12.75 10.31 -2.73
C GLU A 34 -12.74 11.04 -4.09
N PRO A 35 -13.00 10.34 -5.20
CA PRO A 35 -12.96 10.96 -6.51
C PRO A 35 -14.10 11.95 -6.68
N GLN A 36 -13.89 12.96 -7.50
CA GLN A 36 -14.98 13.81 -7.95
C GLN A 36 -15.92 12.99 -8.85
N TRP A 37 -17.22 12.96 -8.52
CA TRP A 37 -18.20 12.26 -9.31
C TRP A 37 -18.56 13.03 -10.58
N VAL A 38 -18.68 12.29 -11.68
CA VAL A 38 -19.20 12.84 -12.92
C VAL A 38 -20.65 13.29 -12.67
N PRO A 39 -21.00 14.56 -12.90
CA PRO A 39 -22.35 15.05 -12.67
C PRO A 39 -23.38 14.32 -13.52
N ASP A 40 -24.54 13.98 -12.95
CA ASP A 40 -25.63 13.27 -13.64
C ASP A 40 -26.06 13.93 -14.95
N LYS A 41 -26.05 15.27 -15.00
CA LYS A 41 -26.41 16.05 -16.18
C LYS A 41 -25.43 15.88 -17.35
N GLU A 42 -24.17 15.54 -17.05
CA GLU A 42 -23.10 15.35 -18.04
C GLU A 42 -23.01 13.91 -18.52
N CYS A 43 -23.82 13.00 -17.95
CA CYS A 43 -23.77 11.58 -18.23
C CYS A 43 -25.09 11.06 -18.83
N PRO A 44 -25.36 11.27 -20.13
CA PRO A 44 -26.59 10.80 -20.78
C PRO A 44 -26.56 9.29 -21.05
N ARG A 45 -25.38 8.67 -21.05
CA ARG A 45 -25.16 7.24 -21.34
C ARG A 45 -24.21 6.60 -20.33
N CYS A 46 -24.33 5.29 -20.16
CA CYS A 46 -23.38 4.50 -19.37
C CYS A 46 -21.95 4.63 -19.94
N MET A 47 -20.98 5.00 -19.10
CA MET A 47 -19.59 5.21 -19.52
C MET A 47 -18.83 3.90 -19.85
N GLN A 48 -19.49 2.75 -19.78
CA GLN A 48 -18.94 1.45 -20.15
C GLN A 48 -19.60 0.84 -21.38
N CYS A 49 -20.94 0.75 -21.41
CA CYS A 49 -21.69 0.04 -22.43
C CYS A 49 -22.52 0.97 -23.33
N GLU A 50 -22.37 2.28 -23.18
CA GLU A 50 -23.05 3.32 -23.98
C GLU A 50 -24.59 3.26 -23.95
N THR A 51 -25.20 2.39 -23.13
CA THR A 51 -26.66 2.34 -22.96
C THR A 51 -27.18 3.68 -22.46
N LYS A 52 -28.18 4.24 -23.13
CA LYS A 52 -28.84 5.50 -22.73
C LYS A 52 -29.58 5.33 -21.41
N PHE A 53 -29.42 6.32 -20.54
CA PHE A 53 -30.17 6.36 -19.29
C PHE A 53 -31.60 6.87 -19.50
N ASP A 54 -32.54 6.25 -18.80
CA ASP A 54 -33.94 6.57 -18.76
C ASP A 54 -34.56 6.24 -17.39
N PHE A 55 -35.88 6.20 -17.28
CA PHE A 55 -36.57 5.89 -16.00
C PHE A 55 -36.42 4.43 -15.55
N ILE A 56 -36.05 3.49 -16.46
CA ILE A 56 -35.78 2.09 -16.17
C ILE A 56 -34.26 1.90 -15.92
N THR A 57 -33.45 2.41 -16.82
CA THR A 57 -31.97 2.29 -16.76
C THR A 57 -31.39 3.46 -15.98
N ARG A 58 -31.29 3.28 -14.65
CA ARG A 58 -30.83 4.32 -13.73
C ARG A 58 -29.34 4.50 -13.72
N LYS A 59 -28.89 5.70 -13.34
CA LYS A 59 -27.49 6.05 -13.14
C LYS A 59 -26.97 5.57 -11.79
N HIS A 60 -25.76 5.05 -11.78
CA HIS A 60 -25.01 4.65 -10.60
C HIS A 60 -23.57 5.11 -10.70
N HIS A 61 -22.99 5.62 -9.60
CA HIS A 61 -21.60 6.01 -9.56
C HIS A 61 -20.75 4.92 -8.89
N CYS A 62 -19.61 4.65 -9.50
CA CYS A 62 -18.54 3.85 -8.90
C CYS A 62 -17.87 4.68 -7.78
N ARG A 63 -17.81 4.14 -6.55
CA ARG A 63 -17.22 4.86 -5.41
C ARG A 63 -15.71 5.04 -5.53
N ARG A 64 -15.04 4.19 -6.34
CA ARG A 64 -13.59 4.29 -6.53
C ARG A 64 -13.18 5.31 -7.61
N CYS A 65 -13.83 5.33 -8.76
CA CYS A 65 -13.45 6.19 -9.88
C CYS A 65 -14.39 7.36 -10.16
N GLY A 66 -15.54 7.46 -9.48
CA GLY A 66 -16.51 8.55 -9.66
C GLY A 66 -17.29 8.52 -10.97
N LYS A 67 -16.98 7.62 -11.91
CA LYS A 67 -17.65 7.50 -13.21
C LYS A 67 -19.07 6.97 -13.07
N CYS A 68 -19.93 7.33 -14.05
CA CYS A 68 -21.34 7.00 -14.08
C CYS A 68 -21.66 5.80 -14.98
N PHE A 69 -22.39 4.82 -14.45
CA PHE A 69 -22.66 3.54 -15.10
C PHE A 69 -24.12 3.11 -14.91
N CYS A 70 -24.60 2.21 -15.78
CA CYS A 70 -25.85 1.48 -15.53
C CYS A 70 -25.63 0.39 -14.46
N ASP A 71 -26.73 -0.17 -13.95
CA ASP A 71 -26.68 -1.20 -12.91
C ASP A 71 -25.86 -2.43 -13.34
N LYS A 72 -26.00 -2.87 -14.61
CA LYS A 72 -25.23 -4.03 -15.12
C LYS A 72 -23.72 -3.81 -15.07
N CYS A 73 -23.24 -2.60 -15.35
CA CYS A 73 -21.80 -2.28 -15.37
C CYS A 73 -21.24 -1.90 -14.00
N CYS A 74 -22.11 -1.55 -13.02
CA CYS A 74 -21.68 -1.11 -11.69
C CYS A 74 -22.56 -1.71 -10.57
N SER A 75 -22.73 -3.04 -10.58
CA SER A 75 -23.58 -3.74 -9.60
C SER A 75 -22.81 -4.29 -8.41
N LYS A 76 -21.51 -4.52 -8.56
CA LYS A 76 -20.70 -5.17 -7.52
C LYS A 76 -20.52 -4.26 -6.31
N LYS A 77 -20.74 -4.83 -5.12
CA LYS A 77 -20.38 -4.20 -3.84
C LYS A 77 -19.15 -4.89 -3.29
N VAL A 78 -18.06 -4.14 -3.14
CA VAL A 78 -16.75 -4.63 -2.74
C VAL A 78 -16.20 -3.73 -1.63
N PRO A 79 -15.48 -4.28 -0.62
CA PRO A 79 -14.77 -3.48 0.36
C PRO A 79 -13.82 -2.48 -0.32
N LEU A 80 -13.73 -1.28 0.25
CA LEU A 80 -12.85 -0.23 -0.25
C LEU A 80 -12.09 0.42 0.92
N PRO A 81 -11.20 -0.34 1.58
CA PRO A 81 -10.49 0.09 2.79
C PRO A 81 -9.58 1.30 2.55
N ARG A 82 -9.00 1.45 1.36
CA ARG A 82 -8.16 2.61 1.01
C ARG A 82 -8.89 3.95 1.11
N MET A 83 -10.21 3.95 0.95
CA MET A 83 -11.07 5.14 1.12
C MET A 83 -11.81 5.12 2.46
N CYS A 84 -11.44 4.22 3.37
CA CYS A 84 -12.00 4.10 4.72
C CYS A 84 -13.50 3.82 4.76
N PHE A 85 -14.09 3.21 3.72
CA PHE A 85 -15.47 2.76 3.78
C PHE A 85 -15.65 1.63 4.79
N VAL A 86 -16.69 1.73 5.61
CA VAL A 86 -17.03 0.72 6.63
C VAL A 86 -17.69 -0.50 5.99
N ASP A 87 -18.62 -0.25 5.07
CA ASP A 87 -19.35 -1.29 4.36
C ASP A 87 -18.87 -1.44 2.93
N PRO A 88 -19.06 -2.62 2.30
CA PRO A 88 -18.81 -2.80 0.88
C PRO A 88 -19.63 -1.82 0.04
N VAL A 89 -18.99 -1.11 -0.87
CA VAL A 89 -19.57 -0.06 -1.69
C VAL A 89 -19.63 -0.45 -3.16
N ARG A 90 -20.57 0.17 -3.89
CA ARG A 90 -20.80 -0.07 -5.31
C ARG A 90 -19.59 0.36 -6.15
N GLN A 91 -19.10 -0.54 -6.99
CA GLN A 91 -17.98 -0.32 -7.89
C GLN A 91 -18.27 -0.88 -9.29
N CYS A 92 -17.67 -0.28 -10.32
CA CYS A 92 -17.66 -0.85 -11.68
C CYS A 92 -16.82 -2.12 -11.73
N ALA A 93 -16.96 -2.90 -12.82
CA ALA A 93 -16.31 -4.19 -12.96
C ALA A 93 -14.78 -4.10 -12.80
N GLU A 94 -14.15 -3.14 -13.46
CA GLU A 94 -12.71 -2.89 -13.42
C GLU A 94 -12.24 -2.50 -12.00
N CYS A 95 -12.85 -1.46 -11.41
CA CYS A 95 -12.49 -1.02 -10.06
C CYS A 95 -12.71 -2.10 -9.00
N SER A 96 -13.72 -2.96 -9.16
CA SER A 96 -13.98 -4.04 -8.22
C SER A 96 -12.85 -5.07 -8.17
N LEU A 97 -12.22 -5.37 -9.31
CA LEU A 97 -11.08 -6.30 -9.38
C LEU A 97 -9.84 -5.70 -8.69
N ILE A 98 -9.58 -4.41 -8.90
CA ILE A 98 -8.48 -3.71 -8.24
C ILE A 98 -8.70 -3.69 -6.73
N SER A 99 -9.90 -3.29 -6.27
CA SER A 99 -10.22 -3.22 -4.83
C SER A 99 -10.17 -4.57 -4.13
N GLN A 100 -10.52 -5.66 -4.80
CA GLN A 100 -10.38 -7.01 -4.25
C GLN A 100 -8.92 -7.38 -3.97
N LYS A 101 -8.00 -7.07 -4.90
CA LYS A 101 -6.55 -7.28 -4.70
C LYS A 101 -6.00 -6.41 -3.57
N GLU A 102 -6.45 -5.17 -3.46
CA GLU A 102 -6.04 -4.26 -2.37
C GLU A 102 -6.60 -4.71 -1.01
N THR A 103 -7.80 -5.26 -0.96
CA THR A 103 -8.39 -5.80 0.27
C THR A 103 -7.50 -6.90 0.86
N GLU A 104 -6.93 -7.77 0.03
CA GLU A 104 -5.98 -8.79 0.48
C GLU A 104 -4.75 -8.18 1.18
N PHE A 105 -4.24 -7.04 0.69
CA PHE A 105 -3.15 -6.31 1.35
C PHE A 105 -3.57 -5.86 2.76
N TYR A 106 -4.74 -5.25 2.91
CA TYR A 106 -5.23 -4.76 4.21
C TYR A 106 -5.53 -5.90 5.20
N ASP A 107 -6.03 -7.02 4.71
CA ASP A 107 -6.40 -8.17 5.56
C ASP A 107 -5.19 -8.97 6.05
N ARG A 108 -4.12 -9.06 5.25
CA ARG A 108 -2.98 -9.94 5.50
C ARG A 108 -1.65 -9.22 5.60
N GLN A 109 -1.22 -8.53 4.53
CA GLN A 109 0.12 -7.98 4.45
C GLN A 109 0.35 -6.82 5.42
N LEU A 110 -0.65 -5.99 5.62
CA LEU A 110 -0.56 -4.88 6.58
C LEU A 110 -0.27 -5.38 8.00
N LYS A 111 -0.89 -6.49 8.39
CA LYS A 111 -0.63 -7.13 9.68
C LYS A 111 0.80 -7.66 9.78
N VAL A 112 1.33 -8.25 8.70
CA VAL A 112 2.74 -8.70 8.64
C VAL A 112 3.69 -7.53 8.85
N LEU A 113 3.43 -6.39 8.20
CA LEU A 113 4.24 -5.17 8.37
C LEU A 113 4.20 -4.63 9.80
N MET A 114 3.05 -4.65 10.45
CA MET A 114 2.90 -4.19 11.84
C MET A 114 3.52 -5.15 12.87
N THR A 115 3.49 -6.46 12.60
CA THR A 115 4.15 -7.47 13.45
C THR A 115 5.67 -7.28 13.43
N GLY A 116 6.24 -6.92 12.28
CA GLY A 116 7.65 -6.65 12.10
C GLY A 116 8.48 -7.89 11.75
N ALA A 117 9.74 -7.63 11.39
CA ALA A 117 10.75 -8.66 11.12
C ALA A 117 12.16 -8.13 11.43
N THR A 118 13.09 -9.04 11.69
CA THR A 118 14.47 -8.71 12.02
C THR A 118 15.34 -8.63 10.78
N PHE A 119 16.14 -7.57 10.69
CA PHE A 119 17.09 -7.32 9.62
C PHE A 119 18.44 -6.85 10.18
N SER A 120 19.50 -7.11 9.43
CA SER A 120 20.76 -6.39 9.57
C SER A 120 20.73 -5.16 8.66
N ILE A 121 20.99 -3.97 9.22
CA ILE A 121 20.99 -2.72 8.44
C ILE A 121 22.39 -2.13 8.34
N THR A 122 22.68 -1.50 7.19
CA THR A 122 23.88 -0.68 6.97
C THR A 122 23.49 0.68 6.41
N HIS A 123 24.19 1.73 6.82
CA HIS A 123 23.94 3.12 6.40
C HIS A 123 24.91 3.54 5.31
N GLY A 124 24.39 3.92 4.13
CA GLY A 124 25.21 4.41 3.01
C GLY A 124 26.35 3.46 2.65
N SER A 125 27.58 3.96 2.68
CA SER A 125 28.82 3.20 2.42
C SER A 125 29.48 2.64 3.68
N SER A 126 28.84 2.72 4.85
CA SER A 126 29.38 2.19 6.10
C SER A 126 29.48 0.66 6.06
N GLU A 127 30.58 0.09 6.52
CA GLU A 127 30.72 -1.36 6.71
C GLU A 127 30.11 -1.84 8.03
N LYS A 128 29.77 -0.91 8.95
CA LYS A 128 29.21 -1.25 10.25
C LYS A 128 27.71 -1.61 10.06
N SER A 129 27.37 -2.83 10.44
CA SER A 129 25.99 -3.32 10.47
C SER A 129 25.42 -3.31 11.88
N GLU A 130 24.11 -3.07 11.98
CA GLU A 130 23.32 -3.11 13.21
C GLU A 130 22.12 -4.03 12.99
N THR A 131 21.78 -4.84 13.98
CA THR A 131 20.57 -5.68 13.93
C THR A 131 19.39 -4.91 14.48
N VAL A 132 18.30 -4.82 13.70
CA VAL A 132 17.06 -4.11 14.07
C VAL A 132 15.83 -4.95 13.83
N VAL A 133 14.79 -4.68 14.60
CA VAL A 133 13.41 -5.10 14.29
C VAL A 133 12.73 -3.97 13.54
N CYS A 134 12.34 -4.22 12.28
CA CYS A 134 11.64 -3.27 11.45
C CYS A 134 10.13 -3.55 11.50
N ARG A 135 9.31 -2.57 11.85
CA ARG A 135 7.86 -2.67 11.91
C ARG A 135 7.15 -1.40 11.48
N LEU A 136 5.96 -1.55 10.91
CA LEU A 136 5.09 -0.43 10.58
C LEU A 136 4.30 0.00 11.82
N SER A 137 4.13 1.31 12.01
CA SER A 137 3.29 1.86 13.07
C SER A 137 1.80 1.53 12.87
N ASN A 138 0.99 1.56 13.94
CA ASN A 138 -0.44 1.24 13.89
C ASN A 138 -1.25 2.21 13.01
N ASN A 139 -0.78 3.45 12.86
CA ASN A 139 -1.38 4.44 11.96
C ASN A 139 -0.80 4.40 10.53
N HIS A 140 0.10 3.45 10.26
CA HIS A 140 0.78 3.19 8.99
C HIS A 140 1.72 4.32 8.50
N ARG A 141 2.00 5.31 9.34
CA ARG A 141 2.76 6.51 8.94
C ARG A 141 4.25 6.36 9.09
N TYR A 142 4.72 5.51 10.00
CA TYR A 142 6.13 5.40 10.36
C TYR A 142 6.61 3.96 10.21
N LEU A 143 7.81 3.80 9.68
CA LEU A 143 8.63 2.60 9.88
C LEU A 143 9.49 2.84 11.11
N PHE A 144 9.33 1.99 12.12
CA PHE A 144 10.19 1.94 13.30
C PHE A 144 11.28 0.89 13.09
N LEU A 145 12.51 1.27 13.38
CA LEU A 145 13.66 0.39 13.40
C LEU A 145 14.18 0.37 14.84
N ASP A 146 13.93 -0.72 15.53
CA ASP A 146 14.27 -0.89 16.95
C ASP A 146 15.48 -1.81 17.05
N GLY A 147 16.65 -1.27 17.45
CA GLY A 147 17.94 -1.96 17.64
C GLY A 147 18.73 -1.32 18.78
N GLU A 148 20.05 -1.22 18.61
CA GLU A 148 20.89 -0.41 19.52
C GLU A 148 20.48 1.05 19.48
N ASN A 149 20.08 1.52 18.29
CA ASN A 149 19.47 2.82 18.07
C ASN A 149 18.00 2.66 17.67
N HIS A 150 17.23 3.73 17.89
CA HIS A 150 15.85 3.81 17.44
C HIS A 150 15.74 4.80 16.29
N TYR A 151 15.17 4.35 15.15
CA TYR A 151 14.92 5.20 14.00
C TYR A 151 13.42 5.24 13.69
N GLU A 152 12.93 6.43 13.40
CA GLU A 152 11.58 6.66 12.89
C GLU A 152 11.65 7.23 11.48
N ILE A 153 11.14 6.48 10.51
CA ILE A 153 11.11 6.90 9.10
C ILE A 153 9.66 7.13 8.70
N GLU A 154 9.32 8.37 8.38
CA GLU A 154 7.97 8.67 7.90
C GLU A 154 7.78 8.07 6.50
N VAL A 155 6.75 7.22 6.33
CA VAL A 155 6.47 6.50 5.07
C VAL A 155 6.25 7.46 3.89
N SER A 156 5.69 8.65 4.15
CA SER A 156 5.52 9.71 3.15
C SER A 156 6.85 10.25 2.59
N GLN A 157 7.94 10.16 3.36
CA GLN A 157 9.27 10.63 2.99
C GLN A 157 10.10 9.57 2.24
N ILE A 158 9.61 8.34 2.14
CA ILE A 158 10.29 7.28 1.40
C ILE A 158 10.23 7.60 -0.09
N SER A 159 11.41 7.73 -0.70
CA SER A 159 11.57 7.99 -2.13
C SER A 159 11.55 6.70 -2.93
N THR A 160 12.32 5.69 -2.50
CA THR A 160 12.42 4.40 -3.18
C THR A 160 12.56 3.24 -2.20
N ILE A 161 11.95 2.11 -2.56
CA ILE A 161 12.22 0.80 -1.97
C ILE A 161 12.54 -0.14 -3.12
N GLN A 162 13.76 -0.70 -3.11
CA GLN A 162 14.20 -1.71 -4.07
C GLN A 162 14.44 -3.02 -3.33
N ILE A 163 13.74 -4.08 -3.72
CA ILE A 163 13.95 -5.42 -3.16
C ILE A 163 15.20 -6.04 -3.79
N LEU A 164 16.06 -6.57 -2.94
CA LEU A 164 17.27 -7.29 -3.34
C LEU A 164 16.95 -8.78 -3.41
N THR A 165 17.33 -9.41 -4.51
CA THR A 165 17.13 -10.85 -4.75
C THR A 165 18.46 -11.56 -4.95
N GLU A 166 18.48 -12.85 -4.65
CA GLU A 166 19.65 -13.68 -4.82
C GLU A 166 20.06 -13.73 -6.30
N GLY A 167 21.34 -13.43 -6.62
CA GLY A 167 21.88 -13.46 -7.98
C GLY A 167 21.71 -12.21 -8.84
N LEU A 168 21.16 -11.09 -8.29
CA LEU A 168 21.03 -9.83 -9.01
C LEU A 168 21.77 -8.72 -8.25
N THR A 169 22.63 -7.98 -8.96
CA THR A 169 23.30 -6.79 -8.42
C THR A 169 22.37 -5.58 -8.37
N PRO A 170 22.49 -4.71 -7.34
CA PRO A 170 21.72 -3.48 -7.25
C PRO A 170 21.94 -2.60 -8.49
N GLY A 171 20.86 -2.18 -9.15
CA GLY A 171 20.89 -1.29 -10.31
C GLY A 171 20.63 -1.95 -11.67
N GLU A 172 20.60 -3.29 -11.76
CA GLU A 172 20.48 -3.99 -13.05
C GLU A 172 19.04 -4.13 -13.59
N LYS A 173 18.00 -3.92 -12.78
CA LYS A 173 16.60 -4.00 -13.26
C LYS A 173 15.66 -3.04 -12.55
N ASP A 174 14.75 -2.50 -13.32
CA ASP A 174 13.67 -1.57 -12.93
C ASP A 174 12.70 -2.20 -11.92
N ILE A 175 12.17 -1.39 -11.00
CA ILE A 175 11.23 -1.77 -9.92
C ILE A 175 10.04 -2.60 -10.45
N HIS A 176 9.58 -2.33 -11.67
CA HIS A 176 8.49 -3.07 -12.32
C HIS A 176 8.81 -4.53 -12.66
N THR A 177 10.08 -4.88 -12.87
CA THR A 177 10.49 -6.26 -13.17
C THR A 177 10.47 -7.14 -11.92
N TYR A 178 10.69 -6.56 -10.73
CA TYR A 178 10.65 -7.29 -9.45
C TYR A 178 9.24 -7.64 -8.99
N THR A 179 8.23 -6.84 -9.37
CA THR A 179 6.83 -7.12 -9.04
C THR A 179 6.37 -8.48 -9.57
N SER A 180 6.76 -8.81 -10.80
CA SER A 180 6.40 -10.10 -11.42
C SER A 180 7.10 -11.30 -10.77
N LEU A 181 8.34 -11.13 -10.29
CA LEU A 181 9.11 -12.19 -9.64
C LEU A 181 8.57 -12.53 -8.24
N LEU A 182 8.13 -11.53 -7.48
CA LEU A 182 7.53 -11.75 -6.15
C LEU A 182 6.08 -12.25 -6.23
N GLU A 183 5.31 -11.86 -7.24
CA GLU A 183 3.97 -12.38 -7.50
C GLU A 183 3.99 -13.85 -7.95
N SER A 184 5.02 -14.28 -8.69
CA SER A 184 5.17 -15.66 -9.15
C SER A 184 5.55 -16.64 -8.03
N GLN A 185 6.12 -16.19 -6.93
CA GLN A 185 6.49 -17.06 -5.79
C GLN A 185 5.29 -17.53 -4.94
N TYR A 186 4.11 -16.93 -5.09
CA TYR A 186 2.87 -17.35 -4.42
C TYR A 186 1.97 -18.26 -5.28
N GLY A 187 2.33 -18.53 -6.52
CA GLY A 187 1.59 -19.40 -7.42
C GLY A 187 2.51 -20.08 -8.42
N THR A 188 2.79 -21.36 -8.17
CA THR A 188 3.43 -22.35 -9.05
C THR A 188 4.96 -22.26 -9.27
N GLU A 189 5.54 -23.43 -9.17
CA GLU A 189 6.91 -23.85 -9.45
C GLU A 189 7.54 -23.19 -10.69
N GLY A 190 8.69 -22.52 -10.48
CA GLY A 190 9.58 -22.20 -11.59
C GLY A 190 10.17 -20.80 -11.63
N GLY A 191 10.85 -20.33 -10.56
CA GLY A 191 11.65 -19.11 -10.63
C GLY A 191 12.28 -18.75 -9.28
N ASN A 192 13.48 -19.25 -9.04
CA ASN A 192 14.19 -19.23 -7.75
C ASN A 192 14.85 -17.88 -7.39
N SER A 193 14.22 -16.75 -7.57
CA SER A 193 14.78 -15.47 -7.09
C SER A 193 14.23 -15.14 -5.71
N ARG A 194 14.98 -15.54 -4.68
CA ARG A 194 14.63 -15.30 -3.28
C ARG A 194 14.96 -13.88 -2.87
N ALA A 195 14.02 -13.18 -2.22
CA ALA A 195 14.28 -11.88 -1.62
C ALA A 195 15.23 -12.04 -0.43
N ILE A 196 16.36 -11.34 -0.46
CA ILE A 196 17.42 -11.37 0.56
C ILE A 196 17.57 -10.06 1.32
N GLY A 197 16.86 -9.01 0.89
CA GLY A 197 16.92 -7.71 1.52
C GLY A 197 16.20 -6.63 0.75
N MET A 198 16.46 -5.38 1.11
CA MET A 198 16.00 -4.20 0.38
C MET A 198 16.96 -3.03 0.52
N LEU A 199 16.92 -2.13 -0.45
CA LEU A 199 17.48 -0.79 -0.37
C LEU A 199 16.31 0.20 -0.14
N LEU A 200 16.42 0.97 0.92
CA LEU A 200 15.48 2.03 1.28
C LEU A 200 16.16 3.38 1.10
N GLN A 201 15.51 4.29 0.37
CA GLN A 201 15.92 5.68 0.28
C GLN A 201 14.79 6.59 0.77
N TYR A 202 15.12 7.54 1.63
CA TYR A 202 14.16 8.49 2.18
C TYR A 202 14.79 9.85 2.43
N LYS A 203 13.96 10.90 2.45
CA LYS A 203 14.38 12.26 2.80
C LYS A 203 14.24 12.45 4.31
N LYS A 204 15.25 13.06 4.94
CA LYS A 204 15.15 13.46 6.34
C LYS A 204 14.27 14.72 6.43
N PRO A 205 13.33 14.80 7.38
CA PRO A 205 12.54 16.01 7.59
C PRO A 205 13.43 17.25 7.80
N GLY A 206 13.19 18.31 7.02
CA GLY A 206 13.97 19.56 7.09
C GLY A 206 15.34 19.55 6.42
N SER A 207 15.68 18.50 5.67
CA SER A 207 16.91 18.40 4.86
C SER A 207 16.56 17.95 3.43
N GLU A 208 17.34 18.40 2.46
CA GLU A 208 17.30 17.88 1.08
C GLU A 208 18.14 16.60 0.92
N ASP A 209 18.83 16.16 1.99
CA ASP A 209 19.68 14.98 1.95
C ASP A 209 18.85 13.70 1.81
N LEU A 210 19.28 12.88 0.85
CA LEU A 210 18.72 11.54 0.65
C LEU A 210 19.53 10.53 1.46
N ILE A 211 18.88 9.91 2.44
CA ILE A 211 19.48 8.86 3.26
C ILE A 211 19.21 7.52 2.61
N GLN A 212 20.25 6.68 2.50
CA GLN A 212 20.13 5.32 1.99
C GLN A 212 20.46 4.32 3.09
N MET A 213 19.59 3.33 3.23
CA MET A 213 19.77 2.18 4.13
C MET A 213 19.64 0.88 3.35
N LYS A 214 20.55 -0.06 3.60
CA LYS A 214 20.46 -1.42 3.09
C LYS A 214 20.02 -2.34 4.21
N PHE A 215 18.99 -3.13 3.96
CA PHE A 215 18.46 -4.17 4.84
C PHE A 215 18.82 -5.52 4.26
N THR A 216 19.35 -6.42 5.09
CA THR A 216 19.65 -7.80 4.70
C THR A 216 19.01 -8.75 5.69
N THR A 217 18.50 -9.89 5.17
CA THR A 217 17.92 -10.94 6.01
C THR A 217 19.05 -11.71 6.70
N SER A 218 18.89 -12.05 7.98
CA SER A 218 19.84 -12.92 8.69
C SER A 218 19.77 -14.35 8.14
N GLU A 219 20.93 -15.02 8.07
CA GLU A 219 21.01 -16.41 7.61
C GLU A 219 20.74 -17.44 8.72
N ASP A 220 20.79 -17.02 10.00
CA ASP A 220 21.00 -17.92 11.14
C ASP A 220 19.76 -18.67 11.64
N PHE A 221 18.52 -18.30 11.26
CA PHE A 221 17.30 -19.01 11.70
C PHE A 221 16.25 -19.09 10.61
N THR A 222 15.81 -20.31 10.27
CA THR A 222 14.78 -20.56 9.26
C THR A 222 13.47 -19.82 9.54
N SER A 223 13.05 -19.69 10.80
CA SER A 223 11.85 -18.95 11.21
C SER A 223 11.97 -17.44 10.94
N ASN A 224 13.08 -16.81 11.35
CA ASN A 224 13.34 -15.39 11.11
C ASN A 224 13.42 -15.09 9.60
N LYS A 225 14.03 -15.98 8.83
CA LYS A 225 14.18 -15.87 7.38
C LYS A 225 12.82 -15.88 6.67
N MET A 226 11.88 -16.73 7.10
CA MET A 226 10.50 -16.76 6.57
C MET A 226 9.73 -15.46 6.90
N MET A 227 9.88 -14.97 8.14
CA MET A 227 9.24 -13.71 8.56
C MET A 227 9.79 -12.52 7.77
N SER A 228 11.11 -12.42 7.63
CA SER A 228 11.77 -11.34 6.88
C SER A 228 11.39 -11.36 5.39
N THR A 229 11.34 -12.54 4.76
CA THR A 229 10.91 -12.67 3.36
C THR A 229 9.44 -12.26 3.18
N SER A 230 8.56 -12.69 4.08
CA SER A 230 7.14 -12.31 4.07
C SER A 230 6.96 -10.81 4.28
N TRP A 231 7.77 -10.21 5.17
CA TRP A 231 7.79 -8.78 5.42
C TRP A 231 8.27 -7.99 4.20
N LEU A 232 9.35 -8.45 3.52
CA LEU A 232 9.85 -7.85 2.27
C LEU A 232 8.80 -7.89 1.16
N ALA A 233 8.07 -8.99 1.01
CA ALA A 233 6.97 -9.08 0.06
C ALA A 233 5.82 -8.11 0.41
N ALA A 234 5.51 -7.95 1.70
CA ALA A 234 4.47 -7.05 2.17
C ALA A 234 4.86 -5.58 1.97
N ILE A 235 6.10 -5.16 2.29
CA ILE A 235 6.56 -3.78 2.09
C ILE A 235 6.61 -3.42 0.60
N HIS A 236 6.97 -4.35 -0.26
CA HIS A 236 6.94 -4.13 -1.70
C HIS A 236 5.52 -3.82 -2.22
N LYS A 237 4.51 -4.58 -1.77
CA LYS A 237 3.10 -4.28 -2.08
C LYS A 237 2.66 -2.93 -1.50
N ALA A 238 3.08 -2.60 -0.28
CA ALA A 238 2.80 -1.31 0.35
C ALA A 238 3.38 -0.14 -0.47
N THR A 239 4.59 -0.29 -0.98
CA THR A 239 5.26 0.71 -1.81
C THR A 239 4.48 1.01 -3.10
N LYS A 240 3.93 -0.03 -3.75
CA LYS A 240 3.06 0.15 -4.91
C LYS A 240 1.83 1.00 -4.57
N LEU A 241 1.15 0.67 -3.47
CA LEU A 241 -0.02 1.44 -3.00
C LEU A 241 0.35 2.89 -2.63
N LEU A 242 1.55 3.10 -2.06
CA LEU A 242 2.06 4.41 -1.72
C LEU A 242 2.28 5.28 -2.97
N TYR A 243 2.89 4.73 -4.01
CA TYR A 243 3.12 5.48 -5.26
C TYR A 243 1.80 5.81 -5.96
N GLU A 244 0.88 4.86 -6.06
CA GLU A 244 -0.47 5.12 -6.61
C GLU A 244 -1.24 6.21 -5.85
N SER A 245 -1.00 6.36 -4.53
CA SER A 245 -1.62 7.43 -3.72
C SER A 245 -1.04 8.82 -4.00
N ARG A 246 0.21 8.88 -4.49
CA ARG A 246 0.89 10.15 -4.81
C ARG A 246 0.55 10.69 -6.20
N GLU A 247 0.05 9.83 -7.09
CA GLU A 247 -0.32 10.19 -8.47
C GLU A 247 -1.76 10.75 -8.58
N GLN A 248 -2.52 10.81 -7.47
CA GLN A 248 -3.85 11.37 -7.38
C GLN A 248 -3.82 12.84 -6.93
#